data_13dbd6e1f5395635acc858b9f2f6e2b9
#
_entry.id   13dbd6e1f5395635acc858b9f2f6e2b9
#
_cell.length_a   1.000
_cell.length_b   1.000
_cell.length_c   1.000
_cell.angle_alpha   90.00
_cell.angle_beta   90.00
_cell.angle_gamma   90.00
#
_symmetry.space_group_name_H-M   'P 1'
#
loop_
_entity.id
_entity.type
_entity.pdbx_description
1 polymer ?
#
loop_
_entity_poly.entity_id
_entity_poly.type
_entity_poly.pdbx_seq_one_letter_code
_entity_poly.pdbx_strand_id
1 'polypeptide(L)'
;MIHSRPGIFNCFAYAFRKMGLDPDAIDCSRYLGPPLRWSFAQHFATDAEVEQAVEYYRVHYEEVGSHQCSLFPGVRQMMDTLKDAGLYMATATCKPVEVVTPILKEQGLFDYFDRIGGASMDESVDNKTDVIRLVLQDPRLAGKRILMVGDRQDDMQGAVNNQLPAAAVLYGYGSREEM
;
A
#
# COMPACT_ATOMS: atom_id res chain seq x y z
N MET A 1 -0.54 7.23 -5.30
CA MET A 1 -1.75 7.42 -6.11
C MET A 1 -3.00 7.62 -5.26
N ILE A 2 -3.27 6.76 -4.28
CA ILE A 2 -4.46 6.79 -3.44
C ILE A 2 -4.13 7.36 -2.07
N HIS A 3 -4.87 8.40 -1.66
CA HIS A 3 -4.82 8.99 -0.34
C HIS A 3 -5.67 8.15 0.63
N SER A 4 -5.06 7.12 1.19
CA SER A 4 -5.72 6.13 2.08
C SER A 4 -5.54 6.42 3.58
N ARG A 5 -4.82 7.48 3.95
CA ARG A 5 -4.54 7.85 5.35
C ARG A 5 -5.81 7.92 6.22
N PRO A 6 -6.92 8.56 5.77
CA PRO A 6 -8.12 8.67 6.61
C PRO A 6 -8.66 7.30 7.04
N GLY A 7 -8.79 6.38 6.10
CA GLY A 7 -9.29 5.04 6.37
C GLY A 7 -8.35 4.22 7.25
N ILE A 8 -7.04 4.30 6.99
CA ILE A 8 -6.01 3.62 7.80
C ILE A 8 -6.07 4.11 9.25
N PHE A 9 -6.11 5.44 9.46
CA PHE A 9 -6.15 6.02 10.81
C PHE A 9 -7.45 5.69 11.55
N ASN A 10 -8.59 5.71 10.85
CA ASN A 10 -9.86 5.30 11.43
C ASN A 10 -9.80 3.83 11.90
N CYS A 11 -9.19 2.95 11.13
CA CYS A 11 -9.07 1.53 11.50
C CYS A 11 -8.12 1.30 12.68
N PHE A 12 -6.99 2.02 12.75
CA PHE A 12 -6.13 1.98 13.94
C PHE A 12 -6.88 2.49 15.18
N ALA A 13 -7.57 3.62 15.07
CA ALA A 13 -8.35 4.17 16.16
C ALA A 13 -9.47 3.21 16.64
N TYR A 14 -10.15 2.54 15.70
CA TYR A 14 -11.14 1.52 16.02
C TYR A 14 -10.52 0.35 16.77
N ALA A 15 -9.43 -0.23 16.26
CA ALA A 15 -8.76 -1.36 16.87
C ALA A 15 -8.24 -1.02 18.28
N PHE A 16 -7.60 0.14 18.46
CA PHE A 16 -7.12 0.59 19.77
C PHE A 16 -8.27 0.74 20.79
N ARG A 17 -9.39 1.36 20.38
CA ARG A 17 -10.58 1.45 21.25
C ARG A 17 -11.12 0.08 21.65
N LYS A 18 -11.20 -0.87 20.71
CA LYS A 18 -11.63 -2.25 20.97
C LYS A 18 -10.72 -2.97 21.95
N MET A 19 -9.44 -2.63 21.94
CA MET A 19 -8.43 -3.18 22.86
C MET A 19 -8.27 -2.36 24.15
N GLY A 20 -9.13 -1.36 24.39
CA GLY A 20 -9.14 -0.57 25.62
C GLY A 20 -8.09 0.55 25.70
N LEU A 21 -7.47 0.91 24.57
CA LEU A 21 -6.54 2.04 24.49
C LEU A 21 -7.23 3.31 23.98
N ASP A 22 -6.76 4.45 24.44
CA ASP A 22 -7.17 5.75 23.90
C ASP A 22 -6.43 6.05 22.59
N PRO A 23 -7.09 6.06 21.43
CA PRO A 23 -6.44 6.31 20.16
C PRO A 23 -5.91 7.74 20.03
N ASP A 24 -6.46 8.71 20.74
CA ASP A 24 -6.05 10.12 20.66
C ASP A 24 -4.69 10.34 21.35
N ALA A 25 -4.26 9.40 22.19
CA ALA A 25 -2.92 9.37 22.79
C ALA A 25 -1.84 8.72 21.91
N ILE A 26 -2.22 8.17 20.72
CA ILE A 26 -1.33 7.37 19.86
C ILE A 26 -1.11 8.07 18.52
N ASP A 27 0.13 8.46 18.23
CA ASP A 27 0.49 8.96 16.89
C ASP A 27 0.59 7.81 15.89
N CYS A 28 -0.46 7.65 15.07
CA CYS A 28 -0.53 6.64 14.03
C CYS A 28 0.25 7.02 12.74
N SER A 29 0.86 8.20 12.65
CA SER A 29 1.52 8.67 11.42
C SER A 29 2.64 7.74 10.95
N ARG A 30 3.36 7.14 11.88
CA ARG A 30 4.45 6.17 11.64
C ARG A 30 3.98 4.78 11.20
N TYR A 31 2.68 4.49 11.28
CA TYR A 31 2.11 3.20 10.89
C TYR A 31 1.58 3.18 9.44
N LEU A 32 1.81 4.26 8.70
CA LEU A 32 1.53 4.30 7.26
C LEU A 32 2.66 3.60 6.49
N GLY A 33 2.44 2.36 6.08
CA GLY A 33 3.39 1.56 5.32
C GLY A 33 3.87 0.30 6.05
N PRO A 34 4.34 0.37 7.31
CA PRO A 34 4.77 -0.82 8.06
C PRO A 34 3.68 -1.89 8.17
N PRO A 35 4.08 -3.18 8.39
CA PRO A 35 3.14 -4.27 8.65
C PRO A 35 2.28 -4.01 9.89
N LEU A 36 1.01 -4.44 9.86
CA LEU A 36 0.06 -4.23 10.97
C LEU A 36 0.56 -4.85 12.29
N ARG A 37 1.10 -6.08 12.23
CA ARG A 37 1.64 -6.77 13.40
C ARG A 37 2.76 -5.98 14.05
N TRP A 38 3.70 -5.47 13.25
CA TRP A 38 4.76 -4.62 13.77
C TRP A 38 4.20 -3.36 14.45
N SER A 39 3.18 -2.73 13.84
CA SER A 39 2.56 -1.51 14.39
C SER A 39 1.87 -1.78 15.73
N PHE A 40 1.08 -2.86 15.83
CA PHE A 40 0.39 -3.21 17.07
C PHE A 40 1.32 -3.76 18.16
N ALA A 41 2.41 -4.45 17.80
CA ALA A 41 3.42 -4.91 18.75
C ALA A 41 4.13 -3.77 19.52
N GLN A 42 4.00 -2.52 19.07
CA GLN A 42 4.46 -1.34 19.83
C GLN A 42 3.58 -1.04 21.06
N HIS A 43 2.37 -1.63 21.15
CA HIS A 43 1.36 -1.31 22.16
C HIS A 43 0.87 -2.50 22.98
N PHE A 44 1.10 -3.72 22.49
CA PHE A 44 0.63 -4.95 23.14
C PHE A 44 1.80 -5.86 23.46
N ALA A 45 1.72 -6.55 24.60
CA ALA A 45 2.82 -7.35 25.13
C ALA A 45 2.83 -8.80 24.63
N THR A 46 1.67 -9.30 24.18
CA THR A 46 1.53 -10.70 23.77
C THR A 46 1.13 -10.80 22.30
N ASP A 47 1.57 -11.86 21.64
CA ASP A 47 1.18 -12.16 20.26
C ASP A 47 -0.35 -12.28 20.11
N ALA A 48 -1.03 -12.84 21.12
CA ALA A 48 -2.48 -12.97 21.10
C ALA A 48 -3.19 -11.62 21.07
N GLU A 49 -2.72 -10.63 21.82
CA GLU A 49 -3.28 -9.25 21.80
C GLU A 49 -2.98 -8.58 20.45
N VAL A 50 -1.77 -8.77 19.91
CA VAL A 50 -1.41 -8.24 18.59
C VAL A 50 -2.32 -8.82 17.50
N GLU A 51 -2.52 -10.14 17.46
CA GLU A 51 -3.40 -10.78 16.48
C GLU A 51 -4.86 -10.31 16.64
N GLN A 52 -5.35 -10.13 17.86
CA GLN A 52 -6.70 -9.63 18.10
C GLN A 52 -6.86 -8.18 17.60
N ALA A 53 -5.86 -7.32 17.80
CA ALA A 53 -5.87 -5.97 17.30
C ALA A 53 -5.81 -5.93 15.76
N VAL A 54 -5.01 -6.79 15.15
CA VAL A 54 -4.94 -6.95 13.69
C VAL A 54 -6.28 -7.38 13.12
N GLU A 55 -6.98 -8.33 13.79
CA GLU A 55 -8.31 -8.77 13.37
C GLU A 55 -9.33 -7.64 13.43
N TYR A 56 -9.38 -6.88 14.52
CA TYR A 56 -10.27 -5.69 14.62
C TYR A 56 -9.97 -4.67 13.52
N TYR A 57 -8.70 -4.45 13.21
CA TYR A 57 -8.30 -3.55 12.13
C TYR A 57 -8.79 -4.08 10.78
N ARG A 58 -8.54 -5.35 10.45
CA ARG A 58 -8.85 -5.95 9.15
C ARG A 58 -10.35 -5.93 8.87
N VAL A 59 -11.16 -6.38 9.83
CA VAL A 59 -12.63 -6.36 9.71
C VAL A 59 -13.12 -4.94 9.47
N HIS A 60 -12.68 -3.98 10.28
CA HIS A 60 -13.12 -2.59 10.12
C HIS A 60 -12.57 -1.94 8.83
N TYR A 61 -11.38 -2.35 8.38
CA TYR A 61 -10.83 -1.86 7.11
C TYR A 61 -11.64 -2.36 5.92
N GLU A 62 -12.08 -3.59 5.91
CA GLU A 62 -12.93 -4.16 4.86
C GLU A 62 -14.29 -3.45 4.79
N GLU A 63 -14.92 -3.26 5.93
CA GLU A 63 -16.28 -2.70 6.01
C GLU A 63 -16.33 -1.17 5.81
N VAL A 64 -15.32 -0.45 6.27
CA VAL A 64 -15.34 1.02 6.38
C VAL A 64 -14.08 1.68 5.82
N GLY A 65 -12.90 1.28 6.31
CA GLY A 65 -11.67 2.01 6.06
C GLY A 65 -11.23 1.99 4.59
N SER A 66 -11.50 0.90 3.87
CA SER A 66 -11.15 0.76 2.44
C SER A 66 -11.88 1.78 1.57
N HIS A 67 -13.07 2.22 1.96
CA HIS A 67 -13.90 3.21 1.30
C HIS A 67 -13.52 4.67 1.66
N GLN A 68 -12.76 4.86 2.74
CA GLN A 68 -12.31 6.17 3.19
C GLN A 68 -10.99 6.57 2.55
N CYS A 69 -10.98 6.60 1.23
CA CYS A 69 -9.82 6.98 0.44
C CYS A 69 -10.23 7.85 -0.76
N SER A 70 -9.26 8.53 -1.35
CA SER A 70 -9.46 9.35 -2.54
C SER A 70 -8.20 9.33 -3.40
N LEU A 71 -8.28 9.81 -4.63
CA LEU A 71 -7.09 10.02 -5.45
C LEU A 71 -6.36 11.29 -5.02
N PHE A 72 -5.03 11.25 -5.04
CA PHE A 72 -4.26 12.51 -5.00
C PHE A 72 -4.57 13.36 -6.24
N PRO A 73 -4.52 14.70 -6.13
CA PRO A 73 -4.74 15.59 -7.27
C PRO A 73 -3.85 15.26 -8.47
N GLY A 74 -4.42 15.26 -9.67
CA GLY A 74 -3.70 14.98 -10.92
C GLY A 74 -3.46 13.50 -11.24
N VAL A 75 -3.74 12.57 -10.33
CA VAL A 75 -3.51 11.14 -10.57
C VAL A 75 -4.29 10.63 -11.76
N ARG A 76 -5.58 10.96 -11.87
CA ARG A 76 -6.40 10.50 -13.01
C ARG A 76 -5.84 10.99 -14.35
N GLN A 77 -5.53 12.28 -14.44
CA GLN A 77 -4.96 12.86 -15.65
C GLN A 77 -3.61 12.21 -16.02
N MET A 78 -2.77 11.94 -15.03
CA MET A 78 -1.52 11.20 -15.24
C MET A 78 -1.79 9.80 -15.80
N MET A 79 -2.74 9.05 -15.22
CA MET A 79 -3.07 7.69 -15.66
C MET A 79 -3.64 7.69 -17.09
N ASP A 80 -4.50 8.67 -17.44
CA ASP A 80 -4.99 8.86 -18.81
C ASP A 80 -3.81 9.06 -19.78
N THR A 81 -2.90 9.97 -19.46
CA THR A 81 -1.72 10.26 -20.28
C THR A 81 -0.83 9.04 -20.49
N LEU A 82 -0.59 8.24 -19.45
CA LEU A 82 0.23 7.04 -19.53
C LEU A 82 -0.44 5.94 -20.36
N LYS A 83 -1.76 5.79 -20.23
CA LYS A 83 -2.57 4.84 -21.01
C LYS A 83 -2.59 5.23 -22.48
N ASP A 84 -2.82 6.50 -22.80
CA ASP A 84 -2.82 7.02 -24.18
C ASP A 84 -1.45 6.87 -24.85
N ALA A 85 -0.37 6.93 -24.06
CA ALA A 85 0.99 6.64 -24.52
C ALA A 85 1.26 5.14 -24.74
N GLY A 86 0.30 4.27 -24.46
CA GLY A 86 0.43 2.82 -24.64
C GLY A 86 1.41 2.14 -23.67
N LEU A 87 1.62 2.72 -22.50
CA LEU A 87 2.53 2.15 -21.51
C LEU A 87 1.86 0.98 -20.78
N TYR A 88 2.61 -0.10 -20.60
CA TYR A 88 2.24 -1.16 -19.67
C TYR A 88 2.31 -0.66 -18.24
N MET A 89 1.22 -0.77 -17.50
CA MET A 89 1.14 -0.31 -16.13
C MET A 89 0.80 -1.46 -15.18
N ALA A 90 1.55 -1.55 -14.08
CA ALA A 90 1.29 -2.53 -13.03
C ALA A 90 1.34 -1.87 -11.65
N THR A 91 0.56 -2.38 -10.72
CA THR A 91 0.74 -2.02 -9.31
C THR A 91 1.84 -2.87 -8.67
N ALA A 92 2.50 -2.32 -7.64
CA ALA A 92 3.40 -3.06 -6.75
C ALA A 92 3.17 -2.54 -5.32
N THR A 93 2.14 -3.05 -4.65
CA THR A 93 1.72 -2.57 -3.32
C THR A 93 1.90 -3.63 -2.24
N CYS A 94 2.23 -3.21 -1.01
CA CYS A 94 2.21 -4.10 0.16
C CYS A 94 0.79 -4.39 0.69
N LYS A 95 -0.26 -3.85 0.06
CA LYS A 95 -1.62 -4.35 0.30
C LYS A 95 -1.83 -5.67 -0.42
N PRO A 96 -2.51 -6.65 0.18
CA PRO A 96 -2.93 -7.86 -0.53
C PRO A 96 -3.74 -7.53 -1.80
N VAL A 97 -3.57 -8.35 -2.84
CA VAL A 97 -4.25 -8.16 -4.13
C VAL A 97 -5.77 -8.12 -3.95
N GLU A 98 -6.29 -8.96 -3.06
CA GLU A 98 -7.71 -9.06 -2.72
C GLU A 98 -8.25 -7.77 -2.09
N VAL A 99 -7.40 -7.08 -1.33
CA VAL A 99 -7.74 -5.81 -0.65
C VAL A 99 -7.62 -4.62 -1.60
N VAL A 100 -6.57 -4.57 -2.42
CA VAL A 100 -6.34 -3.41 -3.31
C VAL A 100 -7.25 -3.41 -4.53
N THR A 101 -7.65 -4.58 -5.03
CA THR A 101 -8.47 -4.69 -6.24
C THR A 101 -9.83 -3.99 -6.13
N PRO A 102 -10.65 -4.20 -5.08
CA PRO A 102 -11.91 -3.46 -4.92
C PRO A 102 -11.69 -1.95 -4.77
N ILE A 103 -10.64 -1.53 -4.08
CA ILE A 103 -10.29 -0.10 -3.94
C ILE A 103 -9.99 0.52 -5.33
N LEU A 104 -9.20 -0.16 -6.16
CA LEU A 104 -8.90 0.32 -7.51
C LEU A 104 -10.15 0.42 -8.39
N LYS A 105 -11.09 -0.53 -8.25
CA LYS A 105 -12.37 -0.49 -8.96
C LYS A 105 -13.22 0.69 -8.51
N GLU A 106 -13.38 0.88 -7.21
CA GLU A 106 -14.15 1.98 -6.63
C GLU A 106 -13.58 3.34 -7.02
N GLN A 107 -12.25 3.48 -7.04
CA GLN A 107 -11.58 4.70 -7.47
C GLN A 107 -11.51 4.88 -8.99
N GLY A 108 -12.03 3.91 -9.77
CA GLY A 108 -12.01 3.93 -11.24
C GLY A 108 -10.62 3.86 -11.83
N LEU A 109 -9.68 3.18 -11.14
CA LEU A 109 -8.30 3.01 -11.60
C LEU A 109 -8.01 1.59 -12.10
N PHE A 110 -8.88 0.62 -11.86
CA PHE A 110 -8.62 -0.79 -12.16
C PHE A 110 -8.25 -1.01 -13.63
N ASP A 111 -9.00 -0.43 -14.56
CA ASP A 111 -8.86 -0.63 -16.00
C ASP A 111 -7.63 0.08 -16.62
N TYR A 112 -6.88 0.84 -15.83
CA TYR A 112 -5.61 1.40 -16.27
C TYR A 112 -4.46 0.40 -16.16
N PHE A 113 -4.58 -0.62 -15.31
CA PHE A 113 -3.50 -1.55 -15.04
C PHE A 113 -3.63 -2.84 -15.84
N ASP A 114 -2.53 -3.21 -16.51
CA ASP A 114 -2.37 -4.49 -17.18
C ASP A 114 -2.15 -5.65 -16.20
N ARG A 115 -1.65 -5.32 -14.99
CA ARG A 115 -1.43 -6.27 -13.89
C ARG A 115 -1.64 -5.59 -12.54
N ILE A 116 -2.40 -6.25 -11.67
CA ILE A 116 -2.48 -5.88 -10.26
C ILE A 116 -1.47 -6.75 -9.49
N GLY A 117 -0.37 -6.13 -9.05
CA GLY A 117 0.63 -6.72 -8.18
C GLY A 117 0.47 -6.21 -6.75
N GLY A 118 0.47 -7.11 -5.80
CA GLY A 118 0.32 -6.82 -4.37
C GLY A 118 0.87 -7.93 -3.51
N ALA A 119 0.86 -7.73 -2.19
CA ALA A 119 1.16 -8.76 -1.21
C ALA A 119 0.17 -9.93 -1.29
N SER A 120 0.48 -11.04 -0.62
CA SER A 120 -0.43 -12.16 -0.46
C SER A 120 -1.17 -12.08 0.88
N MET A 121 -2.38 -12.65 0.94
CA MET A 121 -3.17 -12.69 2.19
C MET A 121 -2.53 -13.56 3.28
N ASP A 122 -1.79 -14.59 2.88
CA ASP A 122 -1.06 -15.51 3.77
C ASP A 122 0.30 -14.96 4.24
N GLU A 123 0.64 -13.73 3.82
CA GLU A 123 1.90 -13.04 4.15
C GLU A 123 3.17 -13.75 3.65
N SER A 124 3.06 -14.74 2.76
CA SER A 124 4.23 -15.35 2.10
C SER A 124 4.98 -14.36 1.22
N VAL A 125 4.28 -13.33 0.75
CA VAL A 125 4.84 -12.15 0.07
C VAL A 125 4.26 -10.91 0.75
N ASP A 126 5.07 -10.25 1.58
CA ASP A 126 4.64 -9.14 2.44
C ASP A 126 5.47 -7.86 2.27
N ASN A 127 6.59 -7.92 1.55
CA ASN A 127 7.50 -6.79 1.37
C ASN A 127 7.58 -6.32 -0.08
N LYS A 128 8.00 -5.07 -0.26
CA LYS A 128 8.04 -4.41 -1.56
C LYS A 128 8.97 -5.11 -2.55
N THR A 129 10.11 -5.62 -2.10
CA THR A 129 11.10 -6.30 -2.96
C THR A 129 10.50 -7.53 -3.64
N ASP A 130 9.79 -8.36 -2.87
CA ASP A 130 9.21 -9.60 -3.36
C ASP A 130 7.97 -9.34 -4.21
N VAL A 131 7.16 -8.35 -3.87
CA VAL A 131 6.02 -7.90 -4.71
C VAL A 131 6.53 -7.44 -6.08
N ILE A 132 7.56 -6.60 -6.13
CA ILE A 132 8.15 -6.16 -7.41
C ILE A 132 8.67 -7.38 -8.19
N ARG A 133 9.40 -8.30 -7.53
CA ARG A 133 9.93 -9.51 -8.17
C ARG A 133 8.81 -10.36 -8.80
N LEU A 134 7.66 -10.51 -8.12
CA LEU A 134 6.51 -11.20 -8.68
C LEU A 134 5.91 -10.48 -9.90
N VAL A 135 5.83 -9.15 -9.86
CA VAL A 135 5.35 -8.37 -11.01
C VAL A 135 6.26 -8.57 -12.20
N LEU A 136 7.59 -8.58 -11.99
CA LEU A 136 8.60 -8.75 -13.05
C LEU A 136 8.57 -10.14 -13.72
N GLN A 137 7.91 -11.13 -13.12
CA GLN A 137 7.71 -12.45 -13.74
C GLN A 137 6.69 -12.43 -14.88
N ASP A 138 5.98 -11.33 -15.11
CA ASP A 138 5.08 -11.22 -16.27
C ASP A 138 5.88 -11.27 -17.57
N PRO A 139 5.63 -12.24 -18.46
CA PRO A 139 6.39 -12.39 -19.70
C PRO A 139 6.27 -11.17 -20.63
N ARG A 140 5.21 -10.37 -20.51
CA ARG A 140 5.03 -9.13 -21.27
C ARG A 140 6.06 -8.06 -20.94
N LEU A 141 6.75 -8.18 -19.80
CA LEU A 141 7.80 -7.26 -19.34
C LEU A 141 9.21 -7.67 -19.85
N ALA A 142 9.36 -8.83 -20.48
CA ALA A 142 10.64 -9.30 -20.96
C ALA A 142 11.27 -8.30 -21.95
N GLY A 143 12.51 -7.85 -21.67
CA GLY A 143 13.23 -6.90 -22.49
C GLY A 143 12.68 -5.47 -22.49
N LYS A 144 11.70 -5.15 -21.64
CA LYS A 144 11.15 -3.79 -21.51
C LYS A 144 12.00 -2.93 -20.56
N ARG A 145 12.00 -1.62 -20.80
CA ARG A 145 12.50 -0.66 -19.83
C ARG A 145 11.41 -0.43 -18.78
N ILE A 146 11.74 -0.64 -17.52
CA ILE A 146 10.81 -0.59 -16.40
C ILE A 146 11.23 0.52 -15.46
N LEU A 147 10.30 1.29 -14.95
CA LEU A 147 10.50 2.33 -13.95
C LEU A 147 9.58 2.04 -12.76
N MET A 148 10.15 1.93 -11.56
CA MET A 148 9.37 1.94 -10.33
C MET A 148 9.03 3.39 -9.97
N VAL A 149 7.76 3.64 -9.61
CA VAL A 149 7.31 4.95 -9.12
C VAL A 149 6.66 4.75 -7.76
N GLY A 150 7.15 5.44 -6.75
CA GLY A 150 6.65 5.28 -5.38
C GLY A 150 6.87 6.51 -4.52
N ASP A 151 6.33 6.49 -3.31
CA ASP A 151 6.34 7.62 -2.37
C ASP A 151 6.92 7.26 -1.00
N ARG A 152 7.49 6.06 -0.85
CA ARG A 152 8.13 5.59 0.38
C ARG A 152 9.53 5.02 0.13
N GLN A 153 10.35 5.04 1.18
CA GLN A 153 11.67 4.41 1.16
C GLN A 153 11.63 2.96 0.69
N ASP A 154 10.62 2.19 1.11
CA ASP A 154 10.46 0.79 0.71
C ASP A 154 10.29 0.63 -0.80
N ASP A 155 9.64 1.60 -1.48
CA ASP A 155 9.50 1.60 -2.93
C ASP A 155 10.86 1.75 -3.61
N MET A 156 11.66 2.69 -3.11
CA MET A 156 13.01 2.94 -3.64
C MET A 156 13.93 1.75 -3.36
N GLN A 157 13.93 1.24 -2.13
CA GLN A 157 14.74 0.07 -1.77
C GLN A 157 14.33 -1.19 -2.54
N GLY A 158 13.01 -1.40 -2.70
CA GLY A 158 12.48 -2.52 -3.48
C GLY A 158 12.89 -2.45 -4.96
N ALA A 159 12.94 -1.24 -5.54
CA ALA A 159 13.45 -1.04 -6.89
C ALA A 159 14.95 -1.35 -6.98
N VAL A 160 15.76 -0.83 -6.05
CA VAL A 160 17.22 -1.10 -6.00
C VAL A 160 17.50 -2.60 -5.91
N ASN A 161 16.79 -3.31 -5.02
CA ASN A 161 16.95 -4.76 -4.82
C ASN A 161 16.59 -5.57 -6.08
N ASN A 162 15.73 -5.02 -6.95
CA ASN A 162 15.35 -5.61 -8.24
C ASN A 162 16.08 -4.98 -9.44
N GLN A 163 17.10 -4.17 -9.19
CA GLN A 163 17.92 -3.51 -10.22
C GLN A 163 17.10 -2.63 -11.19
N LEU A 164 16.05 -2.00 -10.68
CA LEU A 164 15.20 -1.10 -11.44
C LEU A 164 15.56 0.36 -11.16
N PRO A 165 15.50 1.25 -12.17
CA PRO A 165 15.43 2.67 -11.92
C PRO A 165 14.14 3.00 -11.15
N ALA A 166 14.21 4.02 -10.28
CA ALA A 166 13.09 4.48 -9.49
C ALA A 166 12.90 5.99 -9.59
N ALA A 167 11.64 6.42 -9.49
CA ALA A 167 11.24 7.81 -9.36
C ALA A 167 10.43 7.99 -8.08
N ALA A 168 10.93 8.84 -7.19
CA ALA A 168 10.24 9.21 -5.96
C ALA A 168 9.25 10.36 -6.23
N VAL A 169 8.02 10.22 -5.74
CA VAL A 169 6.99 11.26 -5.79
C VAL A 169 6.77 11.87 -4.40
N LEU A 170 6.83 13.20 -4.29
CA LEU A 170 6.78 13.92 -3.02
C LEU A 170 5.37 14.37 -2.61
N TYR A 171 4.35 14.07 -3.41
CA TYR A 171 2.96 14.35 -3.03
C TYR A 171 2.32 13.24 -2.17
N GLY A 172 3.05 12.14 -1.95
CA GLY A 172 2.60 11.00 -1.14
C GLY A 172 2.89 11.18 0.35
N TYR A 173 3.29 10.10 1.01
CA TYR A 173 3.49 10.05 2.47
C TYR A 173 4.96 10.15 2.90
N GLY A 174 5.90 9.85 2.03
CA GLY A 174 7.33 9.92 2.32
C GLY A 174 7.89 11.33 2.16
N SER A 175 8.95 11.62 2.89
CA SER A 175 9.70 12.87 2.77
C SER A 175 10.88 12.72 1.78
N ARG A 176 11.46 13.85 1.39
CA ARG A 176 12.66 13.86 0.55
C ARG A 176 13.85 13.19 1.24
N GLU A 177 13.94 13.35 2.55
CA GLU A 177 15.01 12.78 3.38
C GLU A 177 14.89 11.27 3.53
N GLU A 178 13.65 10.73 3.44
CA GLU A 178 13.38 9.29 3.46
C GLU A 178 13.84 8.61 2.14
N MET A 179 13.78 9.32 1.02
CA MET A 179 14.02 8.81 -0.33
C MET A 179 15.50 8.85 -0.73
#